data_be0abb86e115038f96e98efeab1fb4ea
#
_entry.id   be0abb86e115038f96e98efeab1fb4ea
#
_cell.length_a   1.000
_cell.length_b   1.000
_cell.length_c   1.000
_cell.angle_alpha   90.00
_cell.angle_beta   90.00
_cell.angle_gamma   90.00
#
_symmetry.space_group_name_H-M   'P 1'
#
loop_
_entity.id
_entity.type
_entity.pdbx_description
1 polymer ?
#
loop_
_entity_poly.entity_id
_entity_poly.type
_entity_poly.pdbx_seq_one_letter_code
_entity_poly.pdbx_strand_id
1 'polypeptide(L)'
;MQINAIGTNSASQPLGSMAITRREPGPDDVQIAIDYCGVCHSDVHQARSEWAGTLYPCVPGHEIVGRVTAVGSRVSGHAVGDLVGVGCMVDSCKECEECRDGLENYCDHMVLTYNGP
;
A
#
# COMPACT_ATOMS: atom_id res chain seq x y z
N MET A 1 2.89 -14.06 5.56
CA MET A 1 1.60 -14.47 4.90
C MET A 1 1.78 -14.41 3.40
N GLN A 2 1.33 -15.46 2.65
CA GLN A 2 1.32 -15.43 1.18
C GLN A 2 -0.01 -14.89 0.68
N ILE A 3 0.03 -14.03 -0.34
CA ILE A 3 -1.15 -13.46 -0.99
C ILE A 3 -1.00 -13.49 -2.51
N ASN A 4 -2.12 -13.61 -3.21
CA ASN A 4 -2.17 -13.49 -4.67
C ASN A 4 -2.30 -12.02 -5.06
N ALA A 5 -1.55 -11.60 -6.06
CA ALA A 5 -1.53 -10.23 -6.54
C ALA A 5 -1.44 -10.19 -8.06
N ILE A 6 -1.68 -9.01 -8.63
CA ILE A 6 -1.37 -8.69 -10.03
C ILE A 6 -0.14 -7.79 -10.02
N GLY A 7 0.93 -8.23 -10.63
CA GLY A 7 2.19 -7.51 -10.61
C GLY A 7 3.12 -7.90 -11.75
N THR A 8 4.34 -7.38 -11.72
CA THR A 8 5.40 -7.67 -12.70
C THR A 8 6.75 -7.81 -12.03
N ASN A 9 7.63 -8.60 -12.62
CA ASN A 9 9.00 -8.79 -12.15
C ASN A 9 10.02 -7.84 -12.82
N SER A 10 9.62 -7.07 -13.83
CA SER A 10 10.49 -6.10 -14.50
C SER A 10 9.69 -5.07 -15.30
N ALA A 11 10.33 -3.95 -15.63
CA ALA A 11 9.74 -2.88 -16.43
C ALA A 11 9.26 -3.31 -17.83
N SER A 12 9.84 -4.38 -18.38
CA SER A 12 9.53 -4.87 -19.73
C SER A 12 8.53 -6.01 -19.78
N GLN A 13 8.14 -6.56 -18.63
CA GLN A 13 7.16 -7.64 -18.56
C GLN A 13 5.75 -7.08 -18.34
N PRO A 14 4.72 -7.71 -18.92
CA PRO A 14 3.34 -7.35 -18.64
C PRO A 14 2.96 -7.68 -17.19
N LEU A 15 1.95 -7.00 -16.68
CA LEU A 15 1.32 -7.38 -15.42
C LEU A 15 0.65 -8.73 -15.55
N GLY A 16 0.77 -9.57 -14.53
CA GLY A 16 0.17 -10.91 -14.48
C GLY A 16 -0.04 -11.37 -13.03
N SER A 17 -0.74 -12.49 -12.88
CA SER A 17 -0.96 -13.10 -11.57
C SER A 17 0.36 -13.58 -10.99
N MET A 18 0.60 -13.27 -9.72
CA MET A 18 1.77 -13.69 -8.96
C MET A 18 1.45 -13.86 -7.49
N ALA A 19 2.24 -14.66 -6.79
CA ALA A 19 2.19 -14.76 -5.34
C ALA A 19 3.30 -13.90 -4.74
N ILE A 20 2.96 -13.12 -3.73
CA ILE A 20 3.92 -12.33 -2.94
C ILE A 20 3.83 -12.70 -1.47
N THR A 21 4.92 -12.47 -0.75
CA THR A 21 4.93 -12.65 0.71
C THR A 21 4.84 -11.28 1.38
N ARG A 22 3.82 -11.10 2.21
CA ARG A 22 3.70 -9.92 3.07
C ARG A 22 4.00 -10.31 4.52
N ARG A 23 4.48 -9.32 5.30
CA ARG A 23 4.65 -9.50 6.74
C ARG A 23 3.31 -9.77 7.43
N GLU A 24 3.35 -10.34 8.59
CA GLU A 24 2.16 -10.44 9.45
C GLU A 24 1.79 -9.05 10.01
N PRO A 25 0.50 -8.77 10.20
CA PRO A 25 0.06 -7.51 10.80
C PRO A 25 0.67 -7.30 12.20
N GLY A 26 1.21 -6.12 12.41
CA GLY A 26 1.71 -5.70 13.72
C GLY A 26 0.62 -5.08 14.59
N PRO A 27 0.98 -4.61 15.80
CA PRO A 27 0.00 -4.08 16.76
C PRO A 27 -0.69 -2.78 16.31
N ASP A 28 -0.12 -2.02 15.38
CA ASP A 28 -0.69 -0.79 14.84
C ASP A 28 -1.32 -0.96 13.46
N ASP A 29 -1.33 -2.17 12.92
CA ASP A 29 -1.78 -2.43 11.56
C ASP A 29 -3.27 -2.78 11.49
N VAL A 30 -3.83 -2.51 10.32
CA VAL A 30 -5.16 -2.99 9.91
C VAL A 30 -4.97 -3.90 8.70
N GLN A 31 -5.54 -5.10 8.77
CA GLN A 31 -5.59 -6.02 7.64
C GLN A 31 -6.92 -5.84 6.91
N ILE A 32 -6.83 -5.75 5.58
CA ILE A 32 -7.99 -5.46 4.72
C ILE A 32 -8.12 -6.57 3.67
N ALA A 33 -9.31 -7.15 3.54
CA ALA A 33 -9.68 -7.91 2.35
C ALA A 33 -10.09 -6.92 1.27
N ILE A 34 -9.33 -6.87 0.19
CA ILE A 34 -9.54 -5.93 -0.90
C ILE A 34 -10.71 -6.39 -1.76
N ASP A 35 -11.75 -5.57 -1.87
CA ASP A 35 -12.89 -5.80 -2.77
C ASP A 35 -12.61 -5.23 -4.16
N TYR A 36 -12.01 -4.04 -4.24
CA TYR A 36 -11.69 -3.33 -5.49
C TYR A 36 -10.39 -2.54 -5.36
N CYS A 37 -9.66 -2.48 -6.47
CA CYS A 37 -8.51 -1.58 -6.62
C CYS A 37 -8.65 -0.86 -7.97
N GLY A 38 -8.81 0.45 -7.95
CA GLY A 38 -8.84 1.29 -9.13
C GLY A 38 -7.49 1.30 -9.85
N VAL A 39 -7.51 1.60 -11.14
CA VAL A 39 -6.30 1.73 -11.97
C VAL A 39 -6.06 3.20 -12.27
N CYS A 40 -4.92 3.69 -11.80
CA CYS A 40 -4.43 5.03 -12.06
C CYS A 40 -3.30 4.99 -13.10
N HIS A 41 -3.07 6.10 -13.79
CA HIS A 41 -1.93 6.20 -14.72
C HIS A 41 -0.58 6.05 -14.00
N SER A 42 -0.50 6.43 -12.73
CA SER A 42 0.67 6.22 -11.87
C SER A 42 1.08 4.76 -11.75
N ASP A 43 0.12 3.83 -11.78
CA ASP A 43 0.42 2.39 -11.73
C ASP A 43 1.19 1.94 -12.97
N VAL A 44 0.87 2.51 -14.13
CA VAL A 44 1.59 2.24 -15.39
C VAL A 44 3.02 2.76 -15.31
N HIS A 45 3.21 4.01 -14.89
CA HIS A 45 4.53 4.61 -14.71
C HIS A 45 5.37 3.83 -13.71
N GLN A 46 4.76 3.41 -12.60
CA GLN A 46 5.44 2.64 -11.57
C GLN A 46 5.85 1.26 -12.08
N ALA A 47 4.93 0.50 -12.70
CA ALA A 47 5.23 -0.82 -13.24
C ALA A 47 6.32 -0.80 -14.31
N ARG A 48 6.40 0.27 -15.11
CA ARG A 48 7.39 0.46 -16.18
C ARG A 48 8.67 1.15 -15.72
N SER A 49 8.78 1.53 -14.45
CA SER A 49 9.92 2.29 -13.91
C SER A 49 10.21 3.61 -14.66
N GLU A 50 9.17 4.25 -15.17
CA GLU A 50 9.30 5.50 -15.93
C GLU A 50 9.70 6.69 -15.04
N TRP A 51 9.48 6.58 -13.72
CA TRP A 51 9.93 7.55 -12.71
C TRP A 51 11.26 7.16 -12.04
N ALA A 52 11.91 6.09 -12.50
CA ALA A 52 13.05 5.45 -11.89
C ALA A 52 12.78 4.87 -10.48
N GLY A 53 13.65 3.98 -10.03
CA GLY A 53 13.63 3.47 -8.65
C GLY A 53 12.51 2.49 -8.31
N THR A 54 11.81 1.90 -9.28
CA THR A 54 10.83 0.87 -9.01
C THR A 54 11.47 -0.36 -8.39
N LEU A 55 10.90 -0.81 -7.27
CA LEU A 55 11.27 -2.06 -6.62
C LEU A 55 10.50 -3.21 -7.28
N TYR A 56 11.21 -4.26 -7.68
CA TYR A 56 10.61 -5.47 -8.25
C TYR A 56 10.79 -6.67 -7.30
N PRO A 57 9.79 -7.56 -7.19
CA PRO A 57 8.53 -7.56 -7.94
C PRO A 57 7.64 -6.38 -7.57
N CYS A 58 7.07 -5.72 -8.58
CA CYS A 58 6.19 -4.57 -8.40
C CYS A 58 4.72 -5.01 -8.49
N VAL A 59 3.96 -4.72 -7.44
CA VAL A 59 2.51 -4.86 -7.38
C VAL A 59 1.92 -3.45 -7.30
N PRO A 60 1.51 -2.84 -8.43
CA PRO A 60 0.92 -1.51 -8.42
C PRO A 60 -0.49 -1.53 -7.81
N GLY A 61 -1.02 -0.36 -7.51
CA GLY A 61 -2.36 -0.15 -6.99
C GLY A 61 -2.36 0.65 -5.69
N HIS A 62 -3.18 1.72 -5.66
CA HIS A 62 -3.27 2.65 -4.54
C HIS A 62 -4.65 3.33 -4.44
N GLU A 63 -5.64 2.81 -5.15
CA GLU A 63 -7.05 3.25 -5.08
C GLU A 63 -7.88 2.08 -4.56
N ILE A 64 -7.63 1.68 -3.31
CA ILE A 64 -8.12 0.44 -2.74
C ILE A 64 -9.38 0.70 -1.93
N VAL A 65 -10.38 -0.18 -2.09
CA VAL A 65 -11.55 -0.28 -1.21
C VAL A 65 -11.68 -1.72 -0.75
N GLY A 66 -11.95 -1.90 0.53
CA GLY A 66 -12.08 -3.24 1.09
C GLY A 66 -12.63 -3.24 2.51
N ARG A 67 -12.69 -4.42 3.10
CA ARG A 67 -13.20 -4.61 4.47
C ARG A 67 -12.09 -5.03 5.40
N VAL A 68 -12.13 -4.45 6.59
CA VAL A 68 -11.21 -4.81 7.68
C VAL A 68 -11.48 -6.26 8.10
N THR A 69 -10.43 -7.08 8.09
CA THR A 69 -10.47 -8.49 8.52
C THR A 69 -9.77 -8.75 9.84
N ALA A 70 -8.79 -7.89 10.18
CA ALA A 70 -8.14 -7.93 11.49
C ALA A 70 -7.61 -6.53 11.85
N VAL A 71 -7.51 -6.25 13.13
CA VAL A 71 -6.94 -5.01 13.68
C VAL A 71 -5.88 -5.36 14.71
N GLY A 72 -4.78 -4.63 14.71
CA GLY A 72 -3.73 -4.74 15.71
C GLY A 72 -4.19 -4.26 17.09
N SER A 73 -3.50 -4.71 18.12
CA SER A 73 -3.90 -4.48 19.53
C SER A 73 -3.91 -3.00 19.96
N ARG A 74 -3.23 -2.12 19.21
CA ARG A 74 -3.19 -0.67 19.49
C ARG A 74 -4.09 0.15 18.56
N VAL A 75 -4.78 -0.49 17.62
CA VAL A 75 -5.71 0.18 16.72
C VAL A 75 -7.02 0.46 17.44
N SER A 76 -7.45 1.72 17.44
CA SER A 76 -8.71 2.16 18.08
C SER A 76 -9.71 2.79 17.10
N GLY A 77 -9.25 3.19 15.91
CA GLY A 77 -10.09 3.90 14.92
C GLY A 77 -10.83 3.01 13.94
N HIS A 78 -10.60 1.69 13.96
CA HIS A 78 -11.18 0.74 13.03
C HIS A 78 -11.62 -0.53 13.76
N ALA A 79 -12.63 -1.20 13.21
CA ALA A 79 -13.13 -2.50 13.68
C ALA A 79 -13.24 -3.50 12.53
N VAL A 80 -13.20 -4.79 12.85
CA VAL A 80 -13.44 -5.86 11.87
C VAL A 80 -14.82 -5.69 11.24
N GLY A 81 -14.88 -5.73 9.91
CA GLY A 81 -16.09 -5.53 9.12
C GLY A 81 -16.25 -4.11 8.55
N ASP A 82 -15.49 -3.13 9.03
CA ASP A 82 -15.53 -1.76 8.50
C ASP A 82 -15.19 -1.73 7.02
N LEU A 83 -15.92 -0.91 6.26
CA LEU A 83 -15.59 -0.58 4.88
C LEU A 83 -14.59 0.58 4.90
N VAL A 84 -13.43 0.36 4.30
CA VAL A 84 -12.31 1.30 4.33
C VAL A 84 -11.69 1.49 2.97
N GLY A 85 -10.95 2.59 2.81
CA GLY A 85 -10.16 2.88 1.63
C GLY A 85 -8.68 3.07 1.97
N VAL A 86 -7.80 2.78 1.00
CA VAL A 86 -6.37 3.07 1.09
C VAL A 86 -5.97 3.87 -0.14
N GLY A 87 -5.37 5.05 0.09
CA GLY A 87 -4.84 5.92 -0.95
C GLY A 87 -3.37 5.67 -1.27
N CYS A 88 -2.67 6.73 -1.71
CA CYS A 88 -1.27 6.64 -2.18
C CYS A 88 -0.24 6.42 -1.06
N MET A 89 -0.58 6.70 0.19
CA MET A 89 0.33 6.66 1.34
C MET A 89 -0.29 5.82 2.46
N VAL A 90 0.50 4.96 3.08
CA VAL A 90 0.07 4.08 4.17
C VAL A 90 0.68 4.43 5.52
N ASP A 91 1.81 5.15 5.57
CA ASP A 91 2.43 5.56 6.83
C ASP A 91 3.32 6.81 6.66
N SER A 92 3.66 7.44 7.79
CA SER A 92 4.58 8.57 7.91
C SER A 92 5.37 8.44 9.21
N CYS A 93 6.41 9.27 9.42
CA CYS A 93 7.23 9.18 10.63
C CYS A 93 6.50 9.64 11.90
N LYS A 94 5.44 10.45 11.80
CA LYS A 94 4.64 11.01 12.90
C LYS A 94 5.39 11.94 13.86
N GLU A 95 6.66 12.26 13.55
CA GLU A 95 7.56 13.02 14.45
C GLU A 95 8.07 14.32 13.85
N CYS A 96 8.19 14.43 12.51
CA CYS A 96 8.64 15.66 11.85
C CYS A 96 7.63 16.80 11.99
N GLU A 97 8.05 18.00 11.66
CA GLU A 97 7.22 19.21 11.74
C GLU A 97 5.96 19.04 10.89
N GLU A 98 6.10 18.58 9.66
CA GLU A 98 4.99 18.34 8.73
C GLU A 98 3.96 17.35 9.30
N CYS A 99 4.41 16.25 9.90
CA CYS A 99 3.50 15.29 10.54
C CYS A 99 2.76 15.89 11.74
N ARG A 100 3.45 16.72 12.55
CA ARG A 100 2.82 17.38 13.71
C ARG A 100 1.79 18.42 13.30
N ASP A 101 1.98 19.01 12.12
CA ASP A 101 1.08 20.01 11.55
C ASP A 101 -0.07 19.39 10.72
N GLY A 102 -0.14 18.04 10.64
CA GLY A 102 -1.15 17.31 9.86
C GLY A 102 -0.90 17.34 8.36
N LEU A 103 0.35 17.48 7.96
CA LEU A 103 0.82 17.56 6.58
C LEU A 103 1.69 16.33 6.24
N GLU A 104 1.24 15.15 6.62
CA GLU A 104 1.99 13.89 6.49
C GLU A 104 2.43 13.58 5.05
N ASN A 105 1.73 14.12 4.06
CA ASN A 105 2.06 13.98 2.64
C ASN A 105 3.36 14.70 2.24
N TYR A 106 3.93 15.54 3.11
CA TYR A 106 5.24 16.18 2.96
C TYR A 106 6.33 15.53 3.83
N CYS A 107 6.00 14.46 4.53
CA CYS A 107 6.97 13.75 5.36
C CYS A 107 8.04 13.07 4.48
N ASP A 108 9.33 13.35 4.73
CA ASP A 108 10.45 12.73 4.01
C ASP A 108 10.56 11.21 4.23
N HIS A 109 9.90 10.70 5.26
CA HIS A 109 9.86 9.27 5.63
C HIS A 109 8.49 8.63 5.41
N MET A 110 7.67 9.21 4.52
CA MET A 110 6.39 8.60 4.18
C MET A 110 6.57 7.23 3.51
N VAL A 111 5.64 6.33 3.76
CA VAL A 111 5.58 5.02 3.12
C VAL A 111 4.44 5.02 2.10
N LEU A 112 4.78 4.78 0.85
CA LEU A 112 3.80 4.71 -0.23
C LEU A 112 3.11 3.35 -0.27
N THR A 113 1.86 3.33 -0.73
CA THR A 113 1.08 2.10 -0.93
C THR A 113 1.66 1.26 -2.06
N TYR A 114 2.13 1.90 -3.11
CA TYR A 114 2.84 1.30 -4.23
C TYR A 114 4.33 1.64 -4.14
N ASN A 115 5.20 0.75 -4.60
CA ASN A 115 6.65 0.88 -4.47
C ASN A 115 7.14 0.99 -3.01
N GLY A 116 6.37 0.52 -2.05
CA GLY A 116 6.80 0.34 -0.68
C GLY A 116 7.51 -1.01 -0.48
N PRO A 117 8.34 -1.17 0.58
CA PRO A 117 9.02 -2.42 0.90
C PRO A 117 8.07 -3.53 1.35
#